data_63965ff090429967d439e87f4b783c98
#
_entry.id   63965ff090429967d439e87f4b783c98
#
_cell.length_a   1.000
_cell.length_b   1.000
_cell.length_c   1.000
_cell.angle_alpha   90.00
_cell.angle_beta   90.00
_cell.angle_gamma   90.00
#
_symmetry.space_group_name_H-M   'P 1'
#
loop_
_entity.id
_entity.type
_entity.pdbx_description
1 polymer ?
#
loop_
_entity_poly.entity_id
_entity_poly.type
_entity_poly.pdbx_seq_one_letter_code
_entity_poly.pdbx_strand_id
1 'polypeptide(L)'
;MIARKTLLVLALSAGLPTGAAFAANTDTLIYCSEASPESFNPQIASSGPSFVASSQVLYNRLINFDPVKNTPVPSLATDWTISPDGLTYTFTLRQGVKFNSNKFFKPTRDFNADDVLFSVLRQKDADHPYHNVSQGSYEYFNDVGLDKLIKEVKKVDDYHVQFVLNEPNAAFLADWGMDFASILSAEYADQMLKKGTPENVDTWPIGTGPYVLQQYKQDSQIRYLANPNYWDGDVPTKHLIFAITPNVQTRLAKLQTNECQIIPAPAPVQFEEIKKNSDLTLHSVDALNVGYLAFNTEKKPFDNVLVRQALNYATDKKAIINAVFLGSGTVAKSPIPPNILGFNNDLKDYDYDPQKAKELLKKAGLENGFEATLWSMPVQRPYNPNSRRIAEMIQSDWAKVGVKAKIVSYEWGEYLSGMRKGEHDTALFGWMSDNGDPDNFADVLLGCNSIKTGSNAARWCDKAYNALVQKAKQVSKPQERAALYHQSQEIFYQQAPWIALANGKTFYATRSNVSGYSVSLMGSDFSKAKLN
;
A
#
# COMPACT_ATOMS: atom_id res chain seq x y z
N MET A 1 -21.54 -93.99 14.94
CA MET A 1 -21.94 -92.79 15.69
C MET A 1 -21.63 -91.61 14.82
N ILE A 2 -22.65 -91.05 14.18
CA ILE A 2 -22.48 -89.95 13.18
C ILE A 2 -22.84 -88.63 13.84
N ALA A 3 -21.87 -87.72 13.96
CA ALA A 3 -22.09 -86.35 14.48
C ALA A 3 -22.53 -85.43 13.34
N ARG A 4 -23.72 -84.86 13.43
CA ARG A 4 -24.27 -83.87 12.54
C ARG A 4 -23.62 -82.48 12.89
N LYS A 5 -22.96 -81.85 11.92
CA LYS A 5 -22.51 -80.44 12.01
C LYS A 5 -23.63 -79.54 11.50
N THR A 6 -24.14 -78.69 12.36
CA THR A 6 -25.10 -77.64 12.04
C THR A 6 -24.31 -76.40 11.52
N LEU A 7 -24.55 -75.96 10.28
CA LEU A 7 -24.03 -74.71 9.74
C LEU A 7 -24.93 -73.56 10.21
N LEU A 8 -24.33 -72.61 10.90
CA LEU A 8 -24.94 -71.32 11.23
C LEU A 8 -24.58 -70.34 10.12
N VAL A 9 -25.59 -69.87 9.38
CA VAL A 9 -25.41 -68.78 8.37
C VAL A 9 -25.55 -67.43 9.09
N LEU A 10 -24.45 -66.73 9.24
CA LEU A 10 -24.44 -65.27 9.68
C LEU A 10 -24.77 -64.41 8.48
N ALA A 11 -25.91 -63.74 8.49
CA ALA A 11 -26.23 -62.65 7.55
C ALA A 11 -25.50 -61.38 7.97
N LEU A 12 -24.46 -61.00 7.22
CA LEU A 12 -23.83 -59.69 7.35
C LEU A 12 -24.73 -58.63 6.68
N SER A 13 -25.44 -57.82 7.49
CA SER A 13 -26.09 -56.60 7.04
C SER A 13 -25.02 -55.52 6.83
N ALA A 14 -24.68 -55.24 5.57
CA ALA A 14 -23.84 -54.12 5.19
C ALA A 14 -24.60 -52.80 5.46
N GLY A 15 -24.35 -52.20 6.60
CA GLY A 15 -24.73 -50.79 6.87
C GLY A 15 -23.87 -49.87 6.01
N LEU A 16 -24.47 -49.21 5.01
CA LEU A 16 -23.89 -48.10 4.30
C LEU A 16 -23.60 -46.95 5.31
N PRO A 17 -22.38 -46.42 5.39
CA PRO A 17 -22.17 -45.22 6.18
C PRO A 17 -22.89 -44.09 5.44
N THR A 18 -23.96 -43.56 6.03
CA THR A 18 -24.50 -42.25 5.68
C THR A 18 -23.39 -41.22 5.95
N GLY A 19 -22.72 -40.78 4.88
CA GLY A 19 -21.80 -39.66 4.94
C GLY A 19 -22.56 -38.47 5.48
N ALA A 20 -22.29 -38.11 6.73
CA ALA A 20 -22.67 -36.83 7.27
C ALA A 20 -21.93 -35.77 6.42
N ALA A 21 -22.66 -35.14 5.51
CA ALA A 21 -22.19 -33.93 4.88
C ALA A 21 -21.97 -32.91 6.02
N PHE A 22 -20.73 -32.71 6.41
CA PHE A 22 -20.39 -31.58 7.26
C PHE A 22 -20.81 -30.33 6.47
N ALA A 23 -21.90 -29.71 6.89
CA ALA A 23 -22.27 -28.38 6.39
C ALA A 23 -21.04 -27.50 6.53
N ALA A 24 -20.54 -26.97 5.43
CA ALA A 24 -19.42 -26.04 5.45
C ALA A 24 -19.80 -24.90 6.41
N ASN A 25 -18.95 -24.66 7.40
CA ASN A 25 -19.20 -23.60 8.37
C ASN A 25 -19.02 -22.24 7.64
N THR A 26 -20.11 -21.70 7.11
CA THR A 26 -20.13 -20.44 6.35
C THR A 26 -19.93 -19.21 7.24
N ASP A 27 -19.95 -19.39 8.56
CA ASP A 27 -19.77 -18.32 9.54
C ASP A 27 -18.28 -17.93 9.76
N THR A 28 -17.33 -18.71 9.23
CA THR A 28 -15.89 -18.51 9.44
C THR A 28 -15.16 -18.31 8.11
N LEU A 29 -14.47 -17.18 7.96
CA LEU A 29 -13.61 -16.87 6.82
C LEU A 29 -12.15 -16.87 7.28
N ILE A 30 -11.28 -17.57 6.56
CA ILE A 30 -9.85 -17.66 6.87
C ILE A 30 -9.04 -16.99 5.77
N TYR A 31 -8.31 -15.96 6.16
CA TYR A 31 -7.34 -15.25 5.34
C TYR A 31 -5.93 -15.72 5.71
N CYS A 32 -5.18 -16.27 4.77
CA CYS A 32 -3.79 -16.64 4.97
C CYS A 32 -2.87 -15.42 4.85
N SER A 33 -2.62 -14.75 5.97
CA SER A 33 -1.74 -13.56 6.02
C SER A 33 -0.27 -13.94 5.76
N GLU A 34 0.46 -13.03 5.13
CA GLU A 34 1.88 -13.24 4.82
C GLU A 34 2.82 -13.00 6.01
N ALA A 35 2.37 -12.28 7.04
CA ALA A 35 3.16 -12.01 8.25
C ALA A 35 2.28 -11.70 9.45
N SER A 36 2.87 -11.74 10.64
CA SER A 36 2.32 -11.15 11.87
C SER A 36 2.34 -9.63 11.80
N PRO A 37 1.37 -8.92 12.41
CA PRO A 37 1.43 -7.47 12.56
C PRO A 37 2.53 -7.05 13.54
N GLU A 38 3.16 -5.91 13.27
CA GLU A 38 4.08 -5.24 14.20
C GLU A 38 3.33 -4.66 15.39
N SER A 39 2.17 -4.09 15.12
CA SER A 39 1.26 -3.47 16.08
C SER A 39 -0.18 -3.58 15.60
N PHE A 40 -1.14 -3.54 16.54
CA PHE A 40 -2.55 -3.32 16.24
C PHE A 40 -2.95 -1.84 16.26
N ASN A 41 -2.01 -0.94 16.52
CA ASN A 41 -2.22 0.49 16.32
C ASN A 41 -1.60 0.95 15.00
N PRO A 42 -2.42 1.34 14.00
CA PRO A 42 -1.92 1.74 12.69
C PRO A 42 -1.17 3.08 12.70
N GLN A 43 -1.25 3.87 13.77
CA GLN A 43 -0.51 5.12 13.91
C GLN A 43 1.01 4.91 14.09
N ILE A 44 1.40 3.75 14.63
CA ILE A 44 2.80 3.39 14.93
C ILE A 44 3.29 2.18 14.11
N ALA A 45 2.46 1.65 13.21
CA ALA A 45 2.82 0.57 12.29
C ALA A 45 3.27 1.15 10.95
N SER A 46 4.11 0.40 10.22
CA SER A 46 4.61 0.81 8.90
C SER A 46 4.50 -0.28 7.83
N SER A 47 3.98 -1.46 8.15
CA SER A 47 3.89 -2.58 7.20
C SER A 47 2.45 -2.90 6.75
N GLY A 48 2.31 -3.34 5.49
CA GLY A 48 1.04 -3.80 4.93
C GLY A 48 0.30 -4.84 5.77
N PRO A 49 0.96 -5.92 6.25
CA PRO A 49 0.32 -6.89 7.15
C PRO A 49 -0.24 -6.28 8.44
N SER A 50 0.43 -5.27 9.01
CA SER A 50 -0.07 -4.55 10.18
C SER A 50 -1.32 -3.75 9.87
N PHE A 51 -1.37 -3.07 8.72
CA PHE A 51 -2.56 -2.33 8.28
C PHE A 51 -3.74 -3.25 7.99
N VAL A 52 -3.51 -4.35 7.27
CA VAL A 52 -4.56 -5.35 7.01
C VAL A 52 -5.10 -5.94 8.32
N ALA A 53 -4.25 -6.17 9.32
CA ALA A 53 -4.65 -6.72 10.61
C ALA A 53 -5.28 -5.69 11.58
N SER A 54 -5.12 -4.39 11.34
CA SER A 54 -5.57 -3.33 12.24
C SER A 54 -6.55 -2.34 11.58
N SER A 55 -6.06 -1.34 10.85
CA SER A 55 -6.88 -0.25 10.29
C SER A 55 -8.02 -0.73 9.40
N GLN A 56 -7.81 -1.81 8.66
CA GLN A 56 -8.75 -2.33 7.67
C GLN A 56 -9.83 -3.25 8.27
N VAL A 57 -9.67 -3.68 9.53
CA VAL A 57 -10.63 -4.55 10.20
C VAL A 57 -11.15 -4.00 11.53
N LEU A 58 -10.33 -3.23 12.28
CA LEU A 58 -10.64 -2.79 13.65
C LEU A 58 -11.11 -1.34 13.75
N TYR A 59 -10.68 -0.49 12.80
CA TYR A 59 -10.86 0.96 12.88
C TYR A 59 -11.62 1.51 11.68
N ASN A 60 -11.99 2.78 11.79
CA ASN A 60 -12.40 3.62 10.67
C ASN A 60 -11.65 4.96 10.76
N ARG A 61 -11.67 5.69 9.66
CA ARG A 61 -11.06 7.02 9.47
C ARG A 61 -12.13 8.08 9.29
N LEU A 62 -11.76 9.35 9.28
CA LEU A 62 -12.71 10.44 8.98
C LEU A 62 -13.28 10.32 7.57
N ILE A 63 -12.40 10.00 6.62
CA ILE A 63 -12.74 9.78 5.22
C ILE A 63 -12.26 8.40 4.77
N ASN A 64 -12.83 7.93 3.68
CA ASN A 64 -12.37 6.77 2.93
C ASN A 64 -12.18 7.19 1.47
N PHE A 65 -11.87 6.25 0.58
CA PHE A 65 -11.71 6.48 -0.85
C PHE A 65 -12.71 5.64 -1.63
N ASP A 66 -13.29 6.23 -2.67
CA ASP A 66 -14.02 5.48 -3.69
C ASP A 66 -13.04 4.48 -4.35
N PRO A 67 -13.34 3.17 -4.33
CA PRO A 67 -12.38 2.15 -4.81
C PRO A 67 -12.13 2.18 -6.32
N VAL A 68 -12.95 2.90 -7.07
CA VAL A 68 -12.85 3.01 -8.54
C VAL A 68 -12.28 4.36 -8.95
N LYS A 69 -12.77 5.45 -8.33
CA LYS A 69 -12.40 6.82 -8.70
C LYS A 69 -11.18 7.34 -7.95
N ASN A 70 -10.78 6.67 -6.87
CA ASN A 70 -9.71 7.12 -5.97
C ASN A 70 -9.92 8.56 -5.46
N THR A 71 -11.17 8.92 -5.18
CA THR A 71 -11.55 10.23 -4.63
C THR A 71 -12.01 10.08 -3.19
N PRO A 72 -11.74 11.07 -2.31
CA PRO A 72 -12.22 11.06 -0.94
C PRO A 72 -13.74 10.93 -0.87
N VAL A 73 -14.23 10.04 0.01
CA VAL A 73 -15.64 9.83 0.30
C VAL A 73 -15.90 9.81 1.81
N PRO A 74 -17.12 10.12 2.27
CA PRO A 74 -17.49 10.08 3.67
C PRO A 74 -17.23 8.72 4.35
N SER A 75 -16.81 8.79 5.64
CA SER A 75 -16.71 7.65 6.55
C SER A 75 -17.19 8.06 7.95
N LEU A 76 -16.31 8.22 8.95
CA LEU A 76 -16.69 8.79 10.26
C LEU A 76 -17.04 10.28 10.18
N ALA A 77 -16.51 11.00 9.20
CA ALA A 77 -17.08 12.28 8.77
C ALA A 77 -18.16 12.04 7.71
N THR A 78 -19.29 12.71 7.85
CA THR A 78 -20.39 12.66 6.86
C THR A 78 -20.25 13.71 5.78
N ASP A 79 -19.53 14.79 6.08
CA ASP A 79 -19.27 15.91 5.17
C ASP A 79 -18.08 16.73 5.68
N TRP A 80 -17.54 17.61 4.82
CA TRP A 80 -16.52 18.59 5.17
C TRP A 80 -16.59 19.84 4.32
N THR A 81 -16.15 20.95 4.88
CA THR A 81 -16.01 22.22 4.17
C THR A 81 -14.56 22.70 4.22
N ILE A 82 -14.15 23.42 3.19
CA ILE A 82 -12.82 24.01 3.07
C ILE A 82 -13.00 25.50 2.91
N SER A 83 -12.27 26.29 3.73
CA SER A 83 -12.31 27.76 3.62
C SER A 83 -11.74 28.22 2.26
N PRO A 84 -12.17 29.39 1.76
CA PRO A 84 -11.71 29.89 0.45
C PRO A 84 -10.19 30.04 0.30
N ASP A 85 -9.47 30.26 1.40
CA ASP A 85 -8.01 30.33 1.45
C ASP A 85 -7.33 28.96 1.52
N GLY A 86 -8.12 27.87 1.64
CA GLY A 86 -7.60 26.50 1.73
C GLY A 86 -6.92 26.16 3.07
N LEU A 87 -7.03 27.04 4.08
CA LEU A 87 -6.32 26.86 5.35
C LEU A 87 -7.15 26.15 6.43
N THR A 88 -8.47 26.14 6.29
CA THR A 88 -9.36 25.60 7.34
C THR A 88 -10.26 24.52 6.76
N TYR A 89 -10.18 23.33 7.36
CA TYR A 89 -11.03 22.18 7.04
C TYR A 89 -11.95 21.91 8.23
N THR A 90 -13.27 21.94 8.03
CA THR A 90 -14.26 21.64 9.06
C THR A 90 -14.97 20.35 8.69
N PHE A 91 -14.83 19.32 9.53
CA PHE A 91 -15.49 18.02 9.35
C PHE A 91 -16.74 17.95 10.21
N THR A 92 -17.84 17.48 9.61
CA THR A 92 -19.07 17.09 10.32
C THR A 92 -19.01 15.60 10.62
N LEU A 93 -19.07 15.22 11.89
CA LEU A 93 -18.88 13.85 12.34
C LEU A 93 -20.19 13.06 12.35
N ARG A 94 -20.10 11.77 12.07
CA ARG A 94 -21.21 10.82 12.12
C ARG A 94 -21.65 10.60 13.57
N GLN A 95 -22.95 10.70 13.83
CA GLN A 95 -23.55 10.45 15.15
C GLN A 95 -23.95 8.99 15.32
N GLY A 96 -24.02 8.51 16.55
CA GLY A 96 -24.49 7.18 16.90
C GLY A 96 -23.50 6.05 16.60
N VAL A 97 -22.25 6.35 16.25
CA VAL A 97 -21.20 5.36 16.01
C VAL A 97 -20.67 4.85 17.35
N LYS A 98 -20.69 3.52 17.53
CA LYS A 98 -20.26 2.89 18.78
C LYS A 98 -18.85 2.33 18.66
N PHE A 99 -18.04 2.57 19.69
CA PHE A 99 -16.80 1.84 19.88
C PHE A 99 -17.07 0.40 20.34
N ASN A 100 -16.16 -0.50 20.01
CA ASN A 100 -16.17 -1.88 20.50
C ASN A 100 -15.83 -1.96 21.99
N SER A 101 -16.01 -3.14 22.57
CA SER A 101 -15.60 -3.47 23.94
C SER A 101 -14.49 -4.52 23.91
N ASN A 102 -13.62 -4.50 24.91
CA ASN A 102 -12.69 -5.59 25.20
C ASN A 102 -12.72 -5.96 26.70
N LYS A 103 -11.84 -6.88 27.12
CA LYS A 103 -11.78 -7.31 28.54
C LYS A 103 -11.37 -6.22 29.55
N PHE A 104 -10.81 -5.11 29.08
CA PHE A 104 -10.35 -4.02 29.93
C PHE A 104 -11.30 -2.82 29.96
N PHE A 105 -12.19 -2.72 28.94
CA PHE A 105 -12.96 -1.52 28.69
C PHE A 105 -14.32 -1.81 28.05
N LYS A 106 -15.32 -1.08 28.51
CA LYS A 106 -16.65 -0.98 27.93
C LYS A 106 -16.98 0.51 27.72
N PRO A 107 -17.24 0.95 26.47
CA PRO A 107 -17.57 2.34 26.18
C PRO A 107 -18.81 2.81 26.92
N THR A 108 -18.82 4.06 27.39
CA THR A 108 -19.96 4.70 28.04
C THR A 108 -20.59 5.78 27.16
N ARG A 109 -19.93 6.16 26.06
CA ARG A 109 -20.41 7.11 25.06
C ARG A 109 -20.12 6.61 23.63
N ASP A 110 -20.78 7.24 22.69
CA ASP A 110 -20.53 7.05 21.26
C ASP A 110 -19.30 7.88 20.81
N PHE A 111 -18.80 7.62 19.61
CA PHE A 111 -17.75 8.39 18.95
C PHE A 111 -18.13 9.87 18.84
N ASN A 112 -17.17 10.74 19.10
CA ASN A 112 -17.32 12.19 18.96
C ASN A 112 -15.97 12.89 18.66
N ALA A 113 -15.98 14.22 18.70
CA ALA A 113 -14.83 15.07 18.42
C ALA A 113 -13.60 14.83 19.34
N ASP A 114 -13.82 14.41 20.59
CA ASP A 114 -12.71 14.14 21.51
C ASP A 114 -11.83 12.98 21.03
N ASP A 115 -12.42 11.98 20.35
CA ASP A 115 -11.69 10.84 19.78
C ASP A 115 -10.82 11.27 18.59
N VAL A 116 -11.32 12.22 17.80
CA VAL A 116 -10.53 12.81 16.69
C VAL A 116 -9.36 13.61 17.26
N LEU A 117 -9.60 14.49 18.23
CA LEU A 117 -8.55 15.27 18.87
C LEU A 117 -7.47 14.37 19.47
N PHE A 118 -7.85 13.35 20.24
CA PHE A 118 -6.93 12.39 20.82
C PHE A 118 -6.06 11.72 19.74
N SER A 119 -6.70 11.22 18.68
CA SER A 119 -6.01 10.49 17.60
C SER A 119 -5.00 11.35 16.84
N VAL A 120 -5.30 12.64 16.69
CA VAL A 120 -4.40 13.59 16.01
C VAL A 120 -3.29 14.09 16.95
N LEU A 121 -3.68 14.57 18.15
CA LEU A 121 -2.74 15.20 19.07
C LEU A 121 -1.73 14.22 19.63
N ARG A 122 -2.11 12.95 19.81
CA ARG A 122 -1.16 11.89 20.15
C ARG A 122 0.02 11.82 19.16
N GLN A 123 -0.23 12.01 17.86
CA GLN A 123 0.80 11.96 16.82
C GLN A 123 1.56 13.28 16.72
N LYS A 124 0.85 14.41 16.86
CA LYS A 124 1.38 15.76 16.59
C LYS A 124 2.14 16.36 17.76
N ASP A 125 1.63 16.20 18.98
CA ASP A 125 2.09 16.91 20.17
C ASP A 125 3.06 16.02 20.98
N ALA A 126 4.32 16.39 20.99
CA ALA A 126 5.36 15.66 21.72
C ALA A 126 5.14 15.62 23.24
N ASP A 127 4.39 16.59 23.80
CA ASP A 127 4.04 16.67 25.22
C ASP A 127 2.76 15.89 25.54
N HIS A 128 2.06 15.35 24.54
CA HIS A 128 0.85 14.55 24.76
C HIS A 128 1.19 13.27 25.53
N PRO A 129 0.43 12.90 26.60
CA PRO A 129 0.75 11.74 27.47
C PRO A 129 0.90 10.42 26.73
N TYR A 130 0.28 10.29 25.57
CA TYR A 130 0.35 9.09 24.73
C TYR A 130 1.41 9.15 23.63
N HIS A 131 2.10 10.28 23.44
CA HIS A 131 3.02 10.44 22.30
C HIS A 131 4.15 9.40 22.33
N ASN A 132 4.72 9.16 23.51
CA ASN A 132 5.84 8.23 23.70
C ASN A 132 5.41 6.81 24.17
N VAL A 133 4.11 6.53 24.24
CA VAL A 133 3.62 5.19 24.58
C VAL A 133 3.94 4.24 23.44
N SER A 134 4.43 3.01 23.76
CA SER A 134 4.82 1.97 22.81
C SER A 134 5.91 2.40 21.80
N GLN A 135 6.74 3.39 22.17
CA GLN A 135 7.87 3.90 21.37
C GLN A 135 7.45 4.39 19.97
N GLY A 136 6.25 4.99 19.84
CA GLY A 136 5.69 5.46 18.58
C GLY A 136 6.59 6.50 17.90
N SER A 137 6.94 6.25 16.63
CA SER A 137 7.67 7.20 15.79
C SER A 137 6.76 8.03 14.89
N TYR A 138 5.50 7.60 14.70
CA TYR A 138 4.50 8.22 13.80
C TYR A 138 5.05 8.50 12.40
N GLU A 139 5.73 7.50 11.86
CA GLU A 139 6.53 7.61 10.65
C GLU A 139 5.72 8.20 9.49
N TYR A 140 4.55 7.62 9.17
CA TYR A 140 3.69 8.12 8.10
C TYR A 140 3.16 9.53 8.33
N PHE A 141 2.73 9.86 9.55
CA PHE A 141 2.25 11.21 9.88
C PHE A 141 3.33 12.27 9.66
N ASN A 142 4.58 11.95 10.02
CA ASN A 142 5.73 12.84 9.86
C ASN A 142 6.22 12.89 8.41
N ASP A 143 6.21 11.77 7.69
CA ASP A 143 6.71 11.67 6.31
C ASP A 143 5.84 12.46 5.33
N VAL A 144 4.52 12.49 5.52
CA VAL A 144 3.63 13.36 4.74
C VAL A 144 3.65 14.82 5.23
N GLY A 145 4.41 15.13 6.29
CA GLY A 145 4.65 16.48 6.80
C GLY A 145 3.50 17.08 7.60
N LEU A 146 2.55 16.27 8.10
CA LEU A 146 1.40 16.76 8.87
C LEU A 146 1.80 17.37 10.22
N ASP A 147 2.92 16.93 10.79
CA ASP A 147 3.52 17.52 12.00
C ASP A 147 3.76 19.03 11.86
N LYS A 148 4.16 19.48 10.67
CA LYS A 148 4.45 20.87 10.33
C LYS A 148 3.26 21.57 9.67
N LEU A 149 2.49 20.84 8.87
CA LEU A 149 1.36 21.37 8.12
C LEU A 149 0.20 21.79 9.04
N ILE A 150 -0.14 20.94 10.00
CA ILE A 150 -1.26 21.21 10.92
C ILE A 150 -0.82 22.24 11.97
N LYS A 151 -1.39 23.44 11.90
CA LYS A 151 -1.20 24.48 12.91
C LYS A 151 -1.96 24.12 14.19
N GLU A 152 -3.23 23.76 14.06
CA GLU A 152 -4.12 23.53 15.18
C GLU A 152 -5.25 22.57 14.79
N VAL A 153 -5.72 21.78 15.76
CA VAL A 153 -6.96 20.99 15.66
C VAL A 153 -7.90 21.43 16.78
N LYS A 154 -9.12 21.79 16.44
CA LYS A 154 -10.12 22.34 17.37
C LYS A 154 -11.36 21.48 17.41
N LYS A 155 -11.86 21.21 18.61
CA LYS A 155 -13.23 20.80 18.85
C LYS A 155 -14.12 22.05 18.76
N VAL A 156 -14.99 22.10 17.75
CA VAL A 156 -16.01 23.17 17.64
C VAL A 156 -17.19 22.83 18.54
N ASP A 157 -17.66 21.60 18.44
CA ASP A 157 -18.63 20.95 19.33
C ASP A 157 -18.43 19.44 19.30
N ASP A 158 -19.35 18.65 19.88
CA ASP A 158 -19.19 17.18 19.94
C ASP A 158 -19.16 16.50 18.57
N TYR A 159 -19.68 17.13 17.52
CA TYR A 159 -19.76 16.55 16.18
C TYR A 159 -19.17 17.43 15.07
N HIS A 160 -18.41 18.46 15.45
CA HIS A 160 -17.64 19.26 14.48
C HIS A 160 -16.20 19.44 14.94
N VAL A 161 -15.27 19.10 14.06
CA VAL A 161 -13.83 19.27 14.26
C VAL A 161 -13.25 20.13 13.15
N GLN A 162 -12.41 21.07 13.53
CA GLN A 162 -11.74 21.97 12.62
C GLN A 162 -10.23 21.77 12.65
N PHE A 163 -9.63 21.60 11.46
CA PHE A 163 -8.19 21.60 11.25
C PHE A 163 -7.79 22.94 10.64
N VAL A 164 -6.83 23.61 11.24
CA VAL A 164 -6.22 24.82 10.71
C VAL A 164 -4.80 24.50 10.25
N LEU A 165 -4.49 24.83 9.01
CA LEU A 165 -3.20 24.56 8.38
C LEU A 165 -2.30 25.80 8.38
N ASN A 166 -0.99 25.61 8.33
CA ASN A 166 0.01 26.67 8.16
C ASN A 166 0.06 27.18 6.72
N GLU A 167 -0.27 26.33 5.74
CA GLU A 167 -0.32 26.66 4.31
C GLU A 167 -1.39 25.80 3.62
N PRO A 168 -1.95 26.21 2.46
CA PRO A 168 -2.88 25.40 1.72
C PRO A 168 -2.22 24.12 1.22
N ASN A 169 -2.91 22.97 1.39
CA ASN A 169 -2.42 21.68 0.92
C ASN A 169 -3.57 20.86 0.32
N ALA A 170 -3.53 20.62 -0.97
CA ALA A 170 -4.56 19.89 -1.69
C ALA A 170 -4.54 18.38 -1.41
N ALA A 171 -3.42 17.82 -0.93
CA ALA A 171 -3.31 16.42 -0.53
C ALA A 171 -3.88 16.16 0.88
N PHE A 172 -4.16 17.19 1.67
CA PHE A 172 -4.57 17.07 3.08
C PHE A 172 -5.74 16.09 3.29
N LEU A 173 -6.77 16.14 2.45
CA LEU A 173 -7.88 15.16 2.55
C LEU A 173 -7.41 13.74 2.21
N ALA A 174 -6.53 13.59 1.23
CA ALA A 174 -5.99 12.30 0.85
C ALA A 174 -5.18 11.67 2.00
N ASP A 175 -4.41 12.46 2.73
CA ASP A 175 -3.63 11.99 3.86
C ASP A 175 -4.53 11.45 4.99
N TRP A 176 -5.72 12.03 5.20
CA TRP A 176 -6.70 11.54 6.19
C TRP A 176 -7.43 10.26 5.78
N GLY A 177 -7.23 9.79 4.58
CA GLY A 177 -7.65 8.46 4.13
C GLY A 177 -6.61 7.36 4.40
N MET A 178 -5.38 7.68 4.80
CA MET A 178 -4.32 6.72 5.08
C MET A 178 -4.52 5.98 6.41
N ASP A 179 -3.86 4.83 6.55
CA ASP A 179 -4.06 3.92 7.70
C ASP A 179 -3.73 4.58 9.06
N PHE A 180 -2.69 5.42 9.13
CA PHE A 180 -2.31 6.16 10.34
C PHE A 180 -3.39 7.14 10.83
N ALA A 181 -4.31 7.55 9.95
CA ALA A 181 -5.42 8.45 10.29
C ALA A 181 -6.61 7.73 10.95
N SER A 182 -6.45 6.47 11.32
CA SER A 182 -7.45 5.71 12.09
C SER A 182 -7.81 6.38 13.41
N ILE A 183 -9.12 6.41 13.72
CA ILE A 183 -9.63 7.05 14.94
C ILE A 183 -9.63 6.07 16.10
N LEU A 184 -8.95 6.43 17.16
CA LEU A 184 -8.86 5.70 18.43
C LEU A 184 -9.81 6.28 19.46
N SER A 185 -10.18 5.49 20.48
CA SER A 185 -11.07 5.94 21.56
C SER A 185 -10.31 6.74 22.63
N ALA A 186 -10.63 8.01 22.76
CA ALA A 186 -10.11 8.86 23.84
C ALA A 186 -10.54 8.37 25.23
N GLU A 187 -11.79 7.92 25.37
CA GLU A 187 -12.31 7.38 26.62
C GLU A 187 -11.55 6.14 27.08
N TYR A 188 -11.22 5.23 26.16
CA TYR A 188 -10.39 4.07 26.45
C TYR A 188 -8.98 4.45 26.86
N ALA A 189 -8.38 5.39 26.13
CA ALA A 189 -7.07 5.92 26.46
C ALA A 189 -7.03 6.53 27.86
N ASP A 190 -7.97 7.42 28.19
CA ASP A 190 -8.08 8.03 29.52
C ASP A 190 -8.17 6.99 30.64
N GLN A 191 -8.96 5.94 30.43
CA GLN A 191 -9.09 4.87 31.44
C GLN A 191 -7.81 4.05 31.58
N MET A 192 -7.12 3.72 30.48
CA MET A 192 -5.86 2.95 30.52
C MET A 192 -4.74 3.78 31.16
N LEU A 193 -4.67 5.08 30.88
CA LEU A 193 -3.71 5.97 31.51
C LEU A 193 -3.92 6.03 33.04
N LYS A 194 -5.18 6.19 33.49
CA LYS A 194 -5.54 6.20 34.91
C LYS A 194 -5.24 4.87 35.61
N LYS A 195 -5.30 3.75 34.89
CA LYS A 195 -4.97 2.41 35.41
C LYS A 195 -3.46 2.10 35.38
N GLY A 196 -2.63 2.97 34.78
CA GLY A 196 -1.19 2.74 34.62
C GLY A 196 -0.82 1.68 33.60
N THR A 197 -1.68 1.44 32.61
CA THR A 197 -1.51 0.47 31.52
C THR A 197 -1.81 1.10 30.15
N PRO A 198 -1.19 2.25 29.80
CA PRO A 198 -1.50 2.97 28.56
C PRO A 198 -1.21 2.17 27.29
N GLU A 199 -0.25 1.24 27.31
CA GLU A 199 0.11 0.35 26.20
C GLU A 199 -1.03 -0.59 25.78
N ASN A 200 -2.06 -0.76 26.60
CA ASN A 200 -3.23 -1.54 26.24
C ASN A 200 -4.01 -0.93 25.06
N VAL A 201 -3.90 0.37 24.85
CA VAL A 201 -4.53 1.04 23.69
C VAL A 201 -3.95 0.50 22.37
N ASP A 202 -2.66 0.16 22.36
CA ASP A 202 -1.93 -0.30 21.18
C ASP A 202 -1.97 -1.83 21.01
N THR A 203 -2.09 -2.58 22.13
CA THR A 203 -2.04 -4.04 22.13
C THR A 203 -3.41 -4.72 22.18
N TRP A 204 -4.42 -4.05 22.76
CA TRP A 204 -5.81 -4.51 22.86
C TRP A 204 -6.75 -3.44 22.31
N PRO A 205 -6.76 -3.25 20.97
CA PRO A 205 -7.40 -2.12 20.33
C PRO A 205 -8.90 -2.06 20.58
N ILE A 206 -9.40 -0.84 20.66
CA ILE A 206 -10.82 -0.47 20.63
C ILE A 206 -11.02 0.44 19.42
N GLY A 207 -11.88 0.04 18.51
CA GLY A 207 -12.19 0.79 17.30
C GLY A 207 -13.67 0.75 16.97
N THR A 208 -14.02 1.36 15.85
CA THR A 208 -15.38 1.44 15.30
C THR A 208 -15.56 0.53 14.08
N GLY A 209 -14.53 -0.24 13.71
CA GLY A 209 -14.49 -1.05 12.51
C GLY A 209 -15.41 -2.27 12.51
N PRO A 210 -15.44 -3.02 11.38
CA PRO A 210 -16.36 -4.15 11.18
C PRO A 210 -16.06 -5.34 12.08
N TYR A 211 -14.87 -5.44 12.66
CA TYR A 211 -14.49 -6.56 13.51
C TYR A 211 -13.89 -6.11 14.84
N VAL A 212 -13.87 -7.03 15.81
CA VAL A 212 -13.30 -6.88 17.15
C VAL A 212 -12.21 -7.91 17.34
N LEU A 213 -11.04 -7.51 17.84
CA LEU A 213 -9.95 -8.43 18.17
C LEU A 213 -10.36 -9.33 19.34
N GLN A 214 -10.37 -10.64 19.11
CA GLN A 214 -10.66 -11.65 20.12
C GLN A 214 -9.40 -12.26 20.70
N GLN A 215 -8.44 -12.63 19.83
CA GLN A 215 -7.22 -13.32 20.23
C GLN A 215 -6.11 -13.07 19.22
N TYR A 216 -4.90 -12.89 19.71
CA TYR A 216 -3.69 -12.93 18.92
C TYR A 216 -2.71 -13.95 19.48
N LYS A 217 -2.19 -14.81 18.63
CA LYS A 217 -1.05 -15.68 18.87
C LYS A 217 -0.02 -15.41 17.79
N GLN A 218 1.07 -14.76 18.20
CA GLN A 218 2.15 -14.36 17.29
C GLN A 218 2.62 -15.54 16.44
N ASP A 219 2.91 -15.27 15.16
CA ASP A 219 3.38 -16.20 14.15
C ASP A 219 2.47 -17.42 13.90
N SER A 220 1.25 -17.36 14.40
CA SER A 220 0.26 -18.43 14.27
C SER A 220 -1.06 -17.91 13.71
N GLN A 221 -1.83 -17.16 14.50
CA GLN A 221 -3.15 -16.68 14.06
C GLN A 221 -3.64 -15.45 14.82
N ILE A 222 -4.52 -14.69 14.15
CA ILE A 222 -5.34 -13.66 14.76
C ILE A 222 -6.80 -14.04 14.59
N ARG A 223 -7.60 -13.90 15.63
CA ARG A 223 -9.03 -14.17 15.61
C ARG A 223 -9.81 -12.89 15.87
N TYR A 224 -10.80 -12.67 15.03
CA TYR A 224 -11.72 -11.55 15.14
C TYR A 224 -13.16 -12.04 15.18
N LEU A 225 -14.02 -11.27 15.85
CA LEU A 225 -15.47 -11.42 15.83
C LEU A 225 -16.09 -10.25 15.08
N ALA A 226 -17.16 -10.51 14.33
CA ALA A 226 -17.95 -9.45 13.72
C ALA A 226 -18.44 -8.45 14.80
N ASN A 227 -18.35 -7.18 14.49
CA ASN A 227 -18.88 -6.11 15.33
C ASN A 227 -20.41 -6.04 15.18
N PRO A 228 -21.20 -6.40 16.20
CA PRO A 228 -22.65 -6.39 16.10
C PRO A 228 -23.25 -4.97 16.03
N ASN A 229 -22.45 -3.95 16.31
CA ASN A 229 -22.86 -2.55 16.29
C ASN A 229 -22.15 -1.77 15.17
N TYR A 230 -21.69 -2.46 14.12
CA TYR A 230 -21.00 -1.79 13.01
C TYR A 230 -21.96 -0.80 12.32
N TRP A 231 -21.52 0.43 12.23
CA TRP A 231 -22.37 1.55 11.77
C TRP A 231 -22.70 1.50 10.27
N ASP A 232 -21.87 0.79 9.47
CA ASP A 232 -22.06 0.65 8.01
C ASP A 232 -22.76 -0.67 7.64
N GLY A 233 -23.62 -1.15 8.53
CA GLY A 233 -24.49 -2.31 8.31
C GLY A 233 -23.91 -3.63 8.82
N ASP A 234 -24.66 -4.71 8.56
CA ASP A 234 -24.32 -6.03 9.08
C ASP A 234 -23.05 -6.59 8.47
N VAL A 235 -22.20 -7.20 9.30
CA VAL A 235 -21.00 -7.94 8.91
C VAL A 235 -21.40 -9.41 8.75
N PRO A 236 -21.42 -9.95 7.52
CA PRO A 236 -22.02 -11.27 7.25
C PRO A 236 -21.21 -12.44 7.81
N THR A 237 -19.90 -12.31 7.90
CA THR A 237 -18.99 -13.34 8.45
C THR A 237 -18.78 -13.13 9.93
N LYS A 238 -19.23 -14.08 10.77
CA LYS A 238 -19.13 -13.92 12.24
C LYS A 238 -17.70 -14.03 12.78
N HIS A 239 -16.91 -14.92 12.18
CA HIS A 239 -15.53 -15.21 12.60
C HIS A 239 -14.58 -14.95 11.43
N LEU A 240 -13.67 -14.00 11.59
CA LEU A 240 -12.57 -13.78 10.66
C LEU A 240 -11.28 -14.26 11.32
N ILE A 241 -10.54 -15.12 10.64
CA ILE A 241 -9.27 -15.67 11.13
C ILE A 241 -8.16 -15.31 10.15
N PHE A 242 -7.09 -14.70 10.66
CA PHE A 242 -5.85 -14.55 9.90
C PHE A 242 -4.90 -15.68 10.30
N ALA A 243 -4.66 -16.61 9.41
CA ALA A 243 -3.68 -17.68 9.58
C ALA A 243 -2.32 -17.20 9.05
N ILE A 244 -1.36 -17.00 9.94
CA ILE A 244 -0.04 -16.50 9.55
C ILE A 244 0.68 -17.56 8.73
N THR A 245 0.95 -17.26 7.46
CA THR A 245 1.50 -18.21 6.49
C THR A 245 2.48 -17.48 5.55
N PRO A 246 3.74 -17.26 5.99
CA PRO A 246 4.72 -16.45 5.25
C PRO A 246 5.10 -17.03 3.89
N ASN A 247 5.19 -18.35 3.77
CA ASN A 247 5.61 -19.00 2.53
C ASN A 247 4.49 -18.97 1.47
N VAL A 248 4.78 -18.40 0.29
CA VAL A 248 3.81 -18.20 -0.80
C VAL A 248 3.30 -19.51 -1.40
N GLN A 249 4.13 -20.56 -1.47
CA GLN A 249 3.71 -21.89 -1.94
C GLN A 249 2.75 -22.54 -0.94
N THR A 250 3.05 -22.42 0.35
CA THR A 250 2.18 -22.93 1.41
C THR A 250 0.83 -22.20 1.42
N ARG A 251 0.81 -20.88 1.16
CA ARG A 251 -0.45 -20.13 1.02
C ARG A 251 -1.31 -20.69 -0.11
N LEU A 252 -0.73 -20.92 -1.29
CA LEU A 252 -1.47 -21.50 -2.41
C LEU A 252 -1.99 -22.91 -2.09
N ALA A 253 -1.15 -23.77 -1.50
CA ALA A 253 -1.57 -25.12 -1.10
C ALA A 253 -2.76 -25.09 -0.13
N LYS A 254 -2.73 -24.21 0.88
CA LYS A 254 -3.85 -24.03 1.82
C LYS A 254 -5.11 -23.48 1.15
N LEU A 255 -4.99 -22.61 0.16
CA LEU A 255 -6.13 -22.15 -0.63
C LEU A 255 -6.76 -23.32 -1.43
N GLN A 256 -5.95 -24.16 -2.04
CA GLN A 256 -6.38 -25.33 -2.80
C GLN A 256 -7.10 -26.38 -1.92
N THR A 257 -6.58 -26.62 -0.71
CA THR A 257 -7.17 -27.57 0.26
C THR A 257 -8.32 -26.98 1.08
N ASN A 258 -8.70 -25.70 0.84
CA ASN A 258 -9.74 -24.98 1.58
C ASN A 258 -9.40 -24.74 3.06
N GLU A 259 -8.13 -24.80 3.44
CA GLU A 259 -7.66 -24.36 4.77
C GLU A 259 -7.63 -22.85 4.89
N CYS A 260 -7.54 -22.12 3.76
CA CYS A 260 -7.77 -20.70 3.64
C CYS A 260 -8.74 -20.44 2.49
N GLN A 261 -9.52 -19.36 2.58
CA GLN A 261 -10.42 -18.94 1.53
C GLN A 261 -9.91 -17.74 0.75
N ILE A 262 -8.94 -17.00 1.30
CA ILE A 262 -8.33 -15.83 0.67
C ILE A 262 -6.82 -15.86 0.91
N ILE A 263 -6.04 -15.57 -0.13
CA ILE A 263 -4.59 -15.36 -0.03
C ILE A 263 -4.19 -14.04 -0.72
N PRO A 264 -3.32 -13.22 -0.11
CA PRO A 264 -2.71 -12.08 -0.77
C PRO A 264 -1.52 -12.51 -1.64
N ALA A 265 -1.20 -11.69 -2.63
CA ALA A 265 0.05 -11.69 -3.38
C ALA A 265 0.54 -13.10 -3.81
N PRO A 266 -0.26 -13.89 -4.57
CA PRO A 266 0.27 -15.09 -5.20
C PRO A 266 1.39 -14.72 -6.17
N ALA A 267 2.42 -15.58 -6.27
CA ALA A 267 3.54 -15.33 -7.18
C ALA A 267 3.08 -15.43 -8.65
N PRO A 268 3.63 -14.63 -9.59
CA PRO A 268 3.23 -14.67 -11.00
C PRO A 268 3.32 -16.07 -11.63
N VAL A 269 4.28 -16.90 -11.20
CA VAL A 269 4.41 -18.28 -11.67
C VAL A 269 3.26 -19.20 -11.27
N GLN A 270 2.46 -18.82 -10.27
CA GLN A 270 1.29 -19.58 -9.78
C GLN A 270 -0.02 -19.19 -10.52
N PHE A 271 -0.02 -18.11 -11.29
CA PHE A 271 -1.25 -17.59 -11.90
C PHE A 271 -1.95 -18.59 -12.81
N GLU A 272 -1.20 -19.32 -13.64
CA GLU A 272 -1.77 -20.32 -14.54
C GLU A 272 -2.32 -21.54 -13.80
N GLU A 273 -1.72 -21.92 -12.68
CA GLU A 273 -2.22 -22.97 -11.80
C GLU A 273 -3.54 -22.56 -11.16
N ILE A 274 -3.62 -21.33 -10.62
CA ILE A 274 -4.84 -20.79 -10.01
C ILE A 274 -5.96 -20.70 -11.05
N LYS A 275 -5.70 -20.17 -12.24
CA LYS A 275 -6.70 -20.01 -13.31
C LYS A 275 -7.25 -21.35 -13.83
N LYS A 276 -6.46 -22.41 -13.82
CA LYS A 276 -6.89 -23.76 -14.24
C LYS A 276 -7.74 -24.48 -13.21
N ASN A 277 -7.74 -24.05 -11.95
CA ASN A 277 -8.53 -24.64 -10.90
C ASN A 277 -9.90 -23.94 -10.80
N SER A 278 -10.99 -24.65 -11.15
CA SER A 278 -12.36 -24.11 -11.13
C SER A 278 -12.85 -23.68 -9.75
N ASP A 279 -12.23 -24.18 -8.68
CA ASP A 279 -12.56 -23.82 -7.30
C ASP A 279 -11.91 -22.52 -6.85
N LEU A 280 -11.04 -21.94 -7.67
CA LEU A 280 -10.27 -20.74 -7.35
C LEU A 280 -10.57 -19.60 -8.32
N THR A 281 -10.40 -18.39 -7.83
CA THR A 281 -10.47 -17.18 -8.63
C THR A 281 -9.23 -16.32 -8.39
N LEU A 282 -8.51 -16.00 -9.47
CA LEU A 282 -7.43 -15.02 -9.44
C LEU A 282 -8.00 -13.64 -9.72
N HIS A 283 -7.82 -12.72 -8.81
CA HIS A 283 -8.23 -11.32 -8.95
C HIS A 283 -7.00 -10.44 -9.20
N SER A 284 -7.19 -9.38 -9.98
CA SER A 284 -6.17 -8.36 -10.19
C SER A 284 -6.76 -6.97 -10.01
N VAL A 285 -5.99 -6.10 -9.37
CA VAL A 285 -6.33 -4.69 -9.16
C VAL A 285 -5.19 -3.85 -9.74
N ASP A 286 -5.52 -2.81 -10.49
CA ASP A 286 -4.51 -1.85 -10.91
C ASP A 286 -3.98 -1.12 -9.67
N ALA A 287 -2.69 -1.31 -9.41
CA ALA A 287 -2.05 -0.70 -8.27
C ALA A 287 -1.47 0.66 -8.67
N LEU A 288 -1.62 1.65 -7.80
CA LEU A 288 -1.03 2.96 -7.99
C LEU A 288 0.46 2.91 -7.63
N ASN A 289 1.27 2.42 -8.57
CA ASN A 289 2.71 2.30 -8.37
C ASN A 289 3.50 2.57 -9.65
N VAL A 290 4.78 2.84 -9.47
CA VAL A 290 5.75 2.95 -10.56
C VAL A 290 7.07 2.29 -10.18
N GLY A 291 7.54 1.39 -11.03
CA GLY A 291 8.92 0.87 -11.00
C GLY A 291 9.78 1.64 -11.99
N TYR A 292 10.99 1.99 -11.60
CA TYR A 292 11.90 2.78 -12.41
C TYR A 292 13.37 2.42 -12.18
N LEU A 293 14.23 2.85 -13.11
CA LEU A 293 15.65 2.94 -12.88
C LEU A 293 16.02 4.43 -12.77
N ALA A 294 16.51 4.85 -11.61
CA ALA A 294 16.98 6.21 -11.38
C ALA A 294 18.43 6.38 -11.85
N PHE A 295 18.72 7.53 -12.45
CA PHE A 295 20.07 8.00 -12.72
C PHE A 295 20.49 8.99 -11.64
N ASN A 296 21.62 8.77 -10.96
CA ASN A 296 22.14 9.75 -10.00
C ASN A 296 22.71 10.96 -10.75
N THR A 297 21.94 12.02 -10.85
CA THR A 297 22.31 13.21 -11.64
C THR A 297 23.42 14.06 -11.01
N GLU A 298 23.85 13.78 -9.79
CA GLU A 298 25.04 14.38 -9.18
C GLU A 298 26.33 13.73 -9.62
N LYS A 299 26.27 12.58 -10.32
CA LYS A 299 27.43 11.81 -10.80
C LYS A 299 27.60 11.88 -12.31
N LYS A 300 28.84 11.99 -12.77
CA LYS A 300 29.17 11.82 -14.18
C LYS A 300 29.11 10.33 -14.60
N PRO A 301 28.62 10.05 -15.82
CA PRO A 301 28.17 11.01 -16.84
C PRO A 301 26.67 11.32 -16.78
N PHE A 302 25.95 10.94 -15.70
CA PHE A 302 24.51 11.07 -15.57
C PHE A 302 24.02 12.51 -15.30
N ASP A 303 24.93 13.45 -15.03
CA ASP A 303 24.67 14.88 -15.02
C ASP A 303 24.28 15.41 -16.42
N ASN A 304 24.69 14.72 -17.49
CA ASN A 304 24.36 15.08 -18.86
C ASN A 304 23.03 14.46 -19.32
N VAL A 305 22.06 15.30 -19.68
CA VAL A 305 20.72 14.87 -20.14
C VAL A 305 20.79 13.98 -21.39
N LEU A 306 21.74 14.20 -22.31
CA LEU A 306 21.87 13.39 -23.52
C LEU A 306 22.22 11.93 -23.18
N VAL A 307 23.01 11.72 -22.11
CA VAL A 307 23.33 10.36 -21.63
C VAL A 307 22.09 9.69 -21.08
N ARG A 308 21.31 10.37 -20.26
CA ARG A 308 20.07 9.82 -19.68
C ARG A 308 19.04 9.49 -20.76
N GLN A 309 18.86 10.38 -21.75
CA GLN A 309 18.01 10.12 -22.92
C GLN A 309 18.52 8.94 -23.75
N ALA A 310 19.83 8.84 -23.98
CA ALA A 310 20.43 7.73 -24.70
C ALA A 310 20.12 6.38 -24.03
N LEU A 311 20.25 6.32 -22.71
CA LEU A 311 19.98 5.08 -21.97
C LEU A 311 18.48 4.73 -21.91
N ASN A 312 17.59 5.71 -21.96
CA ASN A 312 16.16 5.47 -22.17
C ASN A 312 15.92 4.81 -23.54
N TYR A 313 16.47 5.35 -24.64
CA TYR A 313 16.36 4.73 -25.97
C TYR A 313 17.08 3.37 -26.07
N ALA A 314 18.09 3.14 -25.25
CA ALA A 314 18.82 1.87 -25.25
C ALA A 314 18.10 0.75 -24.47
N THR A 315 17.01 1.01 -23.74
CA THR A 315 16.35 0.03 -22.88
C THR A 315 15.04 -0.47 -23.48
N ASP A 316 14.96 -1.78 -23.77
CA ASP A 316 13.73 -2.41 -24.27
C ASP A 316 12.75 -2.71 -23.14
N LYS A 317 11.97 -1.70 -22.74
CA LYS A 317 10.97 -1.82 -21.68
C LYS A 317 9.90 -2.87 -21.99
N LYS A 318 9.48 -3.00 -23.27
CA LYS A 318 8.46 -3.98 -23.67
C LYS A 318 8.95 -5.41 -23.49
N ALA A 319 10.21 -5.69 -23.90
CA ALA A 319 10.83 -7.01 -23.66
C ALA A 319 10.94 -7.32 -22.17
N ILE A 320 11.31 -6.34 -21.33
CA ILE A 320 11.38 -6.49 -19.87
C ILE A 320 10.01 -6.85 -19.30
N ILE A 321 8.95 -6.09 -19.64
CA ILE A 321 7.61 -6.37 -19.15
C ILE A 321 7.14 -7.77 -19.54
N ASN A 322 7.32 -8.16 -20.79
CA ASN A 322 6.91 -9.48 -21.26
C ASN A 322 7.66 -10.63 -20.55
N ALA A 323 8.99 -10.47 -20.36
CA ALA A 323 9.82 -11.54 -19.80
C ALA A 323 9.76 -11.67 -18.28
N VAL A 324 9.46 -10.57 -17.56
CA VAL A 324 9.58 -10.52 -16.10
C VAL A 324 8.24 -10.41 -15.40
N PHE A 325 7.32 -9.64 -15.95
CA PHE A 325 6.02 -9.39 -15.29
C PHE A 325 4.96 -10.45 -15.60
N LEU A 326 5.08 -11.20 -16.68
CA LEU A 326 4.19 -12.33 -17.04
C LEU A 326 2.69 -11.94 -16.99
N GLY A 327 2.35 -10.74 -17.45
CA GLY A 327 1.00 -10.18 -17.42
C GLY A 327 0.63 -9.43 -16.14
N SER A 328 1.54 -9.34 -15.16
CA SER A 328 1.32 -8.61 -13.90
C SER A 328 1.73 -7.13 -13.96
N GLY A 329 2.03 -6.58 -15.13
CA GLY A 329 2.42 -5.18 -15.27
C GLY A 329 2.27 -4.65 -16.68
N THR A 330 2.35 -3.33 -16.80
CA THR A 330 2.34 -2.56 -18.05
C THR A 330 3.56 -1.65 -18.12
N VAL A 331 3.95 -1.22 -19.32
CA VAL A 331 5.04 -0.25 -19.50
C VAL A 331 4.65 1.08 -18.91
N ALA A 332 5.51 1.64 -18.05
CA ALA A 332 5.37 3.00 -17.53
C ALA A 332 6.06 4.01 -18.45
N LYS A 333 5.52 5.24 -18.48
CA LYS A 333 6.09 6.38 -19.24
C LYS A 333 6.21 7.65 -18.41
N SER A 334 5.67 7.65 -17.20
CA SER A 334 5.50 8.81 -16.33
C SER A 334 5.87 8.44 -14.90
N PRO A 335 6.32 9.40 -14.08
CA PRO A 335 6.44 9.19 -12.63
C PRO A 335 5.07 9.00 -11.96
N ILE A 336 4.01 9.61 -12.49
CA ILE A 336 2.64 9.46 -12.01
C ILE A 336 2.01 8.25 -12.70
N PRO A 337 1.48 7.25 -11.97
CA PRO A 337 0.82 6.08 -12.56
C PRO A 337 -0.52 6.45 -13.25
N PRO A 338 -1.00 5.61 -14.19
CA PRO A 338 -2.39 5.68 -14.66
C PRO A 338 -3.39 5.65 -13.50
N ASN A 339 -4.57 6.22 -13.68
CA ASN A 339 -5.66 6.30 -12.70
C ASN A 339 -5.40 7.25 -11.50
N ILE A 340 -4.30 8.02 -11.53
CA ILE A 340 -4.08 9.15 -10.62
C ILE A 340 -4.40 10.46 -11.34
N LEU A 341 -4.96 11.41 -10.59
CA LEU A 341 -5.21 12.77 -11.08
C LEU A 341 -3.94 13.35 -11.72
N GLY A 342 -4.07 13.91 -12.92
CA GLY A 342 -2.95 14.55 -13.61
C GLY A 342 -2.00 13.58 -14.31
N PHE A 343 -2.33 12.28 -14.46
CA PHE A 343 -1.59 11.42 -15.38
C PHE A 343 -1.77 11.93 -16.81
N ASN A 344 -0.64 12.20 -17.49
CA ASN A 344 -0.67 12.71 -18.87
C ASN A 344 -0.75 11.55 -19.89
N ASN A 345 -1.95 11.32 -20.41
CA ASN A 345 -2.17 10.28 -21.43
C ASN A 345 -1.42 10.56 -22.75
N ASP A 346 -1.17 11.83 -23.07
CA ASP A 346 -0.52 12.26 -24.32
C ASP A 346 1.00 12.36 -24.19
N LEU A 347 1.54 12.13 -22.98
CA LEU A 347 2.99 12.14 -22.76
C LEU A 347 3.67 11.13 -23.69
N LYS A 348 4.69 11.59 -24.39
CA LYS A 348 5.56 10.72 -25.19
C LYS A 348 6.36 9.78 -24.31
N ASP A 349 6.79 8.66 -24.88
CA ASP A 349 7.72 7.72 -24.27
C ASP A 349 8.96 7.53 -25.16
N TYR A 350 9.99 6.93 -24.62
CA TYR A 350 11.19 6.56 -25.35
C TYR A 350 10.99 5.17 -25.98
N ASP A 351 10.88 5.12 -27.31
CA ASP A 351 10.90 3.86 -28.04
C ASP A 351 12.30 3.23 -28.00
N TYR A 352 12.36 1.90 -27.95
CA TYR A 352 13.64 1.20 -28.03
C TYR A 352 14.32 1.45 -29.37
N ASP A 353 15.41 2.22 -29.35
CA ASP A 353 16.20 2.60 -30.52
C ASP A 353 17.69 2.70 -30.17
N PRO A 354 18.44 1.58 -30.23
CA PRO A 354 19.87 1.58 -29.96
C PRO A 354 20.72 2.46 -30.89
N GLN A 355 20.24 2.74 -32.12
CA GLN A 355 20.96 3.63 -33.04
C GLN A 355 20.85 5.08 -32.57
N LYS A 356 19.65 5.50 -32.21
CA LYS A 356 19.41 6.81 -31.61
C LYS A 356 20.21 7.00 -30.32
N ALA A 357 20.27 5.97 -29.50
CA ALA A 357 21.09 5.96 -28.28
C ALA A 357 22.59 6.21 -28.59
N LYS A 358 23.15 5.53 -29.56
CA LYS A 358 24.56 5.75 -30.01
C LYS A 358 24.80 7.18 -30.52
N GLU A 359 23.85 7.73 -31.29
CA GLU A 359 23.92 9.13 -31.76
C GLU A 359 23.98 10.12 -30.60
N LEU A 360 23.16 9.91 -29.56
CA LEU A 360 23.12 10.78 -28.38
C LEU A 360 24.40 10.64 -27.54
N LEU A 361 24.89 9.41 -27.35
CA LEU A 361 26.18 9.17 -26.67
C LEU A 361 27.34 9.84 -27.40
N LYS A 362 27.38 9.76 -28.74
CA LYS A 362 28.39 10.47 -29.55
C LYS A 362 28.30 11.98 -29.36
N LYS A 363 27.08 12.56 -29.37
CA LYS A 363 26.88 14.00 -29.08
C LYS A 363 27.31 14.38 -27.67
N ALA A 364 27.24 13.45 -26.72
CA ALA A 364 27.72 13.64 -25.35
C ALA A 364 29.25 13.43 -25.21
N GLY A 365 29.98 13.10 -26.29
CA GLY A 365 31.41 12.79 -26.26
C GLY A 365 31.75 11.40 -25.69
N LEU A 366 30.81 10.47 -25.73
CA LEU A 366 30.91 9.13 -25.15
C LEU A 366 30.67 8.01 -26.19
N GLU A 367 31.10 8.23 -27.42
CA GLU A 367 30.96 7.24 -28.51
C GLU A 367 31.64 5.89 -28.23
N ASN A 368 32.64 5.87 -27.34
CA ASN A 368 33.32 4.64 -26.89
C ASN A 368 32.63 3.97 -25.70
N GLY A 369 31.52 4.50 -25.24
CA GLY A 369 30.81 4.04 -24.06
C GLY A 369 31.48 4.44 -22.74
N PHE A 370 30.99 3.85 -21.64
CA PHE A 370 31.51 4.09 -20.29
C PHE A 370 31.13 2.92 -19.36
N GLU A 371 31.66 2.92 -18.14
CA GLU A 371 31.31 1.96 -17.09
C GLU A 371 30.43 2.61 -16.02
N ALA A 372 29.46 1.86 -15.48
CA ALA A 372 28.59 2.32 -14.40
C ALA A 372 28.12 1.14 -13.53
N THR A 373 27.76 1.42 -12.28
CA THR A 373 27.06 0.47 -11.41
C THR A 373 25.56 0.53 -11.65
N LEU A 374 24.92 -0.65 -11.68
CA LEU A 374 23.47 -0.81 -11.70
C LEU A 374 23.05 -1.54 -10.43
N TRP A 375 22.40 -0.82 -9.52
CA TRP A 375 21.94 -1.38 -8.28
C TRP A 375 20.63 -2.14 -8.49
N SER A 376 20.62 -3.41 -8.10
CA SER A 376 19.47 -4.31 -8.17
C SER A 376 18.89 -4.50 -6.78
N MET A 377 17.58 -4.26 -6.62
CA MET A 377 16.89 -4.45 -5.35
C MET A 377 16.98 -5.92 -4.89
N PRO A 378 17.22 -6.19 -3.60
CA PRO A 378 17.22 -7.56 -3.07
C PRO A 378 15.81 -8.09 -2.78
N VAL A 379 14.79 -7.24 -2.83
CA VAL A 379 13.40 -7.54 -2.49
C VAL A 379 12.49 -7.50 -3.71
N GLN A 380 11.41 -8.29 -3.69
CA GLN A 380 10.37 -8.27 -4.70
C GLN A 380 9.29 -7.24 -4.35
N ARG A 381 8.75 -6.58 -5.39
CA ARG A 381 7.62 -5.64 -5.28
C ARG A 381 6.70 -5.80 -6.51
N PRO A 382 5.42 -5.41 -6.45
CA PRO A 382 4.53 -5.46 -7.62
C PRO A 382 5.10 -4.74 -8.85
N TYR A 383 5.76 -3.60 -8.63
CA TYR A 383 6.42 -2.82 -9.68
C TYR A 383 7.84 -3.35 -10.07
N ASN A 384 8.34 -4.35 -9.37
CA ASN A 384 9.64 -4.99 -9.62
C ASN A 384 9.65 -6.43 -9.09
N PRO A 385 9.01 -7.37 -9.79
CA PRO A 385 8.86 -8.75 -9.31
C PRO A 385 10.15 -9.58 -9.38
N ASN A 386 11.14 -9.14 -10.17
CA ASN A 386 12.46 -9.78 -10.26
C ASN A 386 13.53 -8.76 -10.68
N SER A 387 14.03 -8.00 -9.73
CA SER A 387 15.00 -6.93 -9.95
C SER A 387 16.28 -7.42 -10.61
N ARG A 388 16.77 -8.58 -10.22
CA ARG A 388 17.98 -9.17 -10.80
C ARG A 388 17.82 -9.42 -12.31
N ARG A 389 16.69 -10.01 -12.71
CA ARG A 389 16.40 -10.28 -14.12
C ARG A 389 16.22 -9.00 -14.93
N ILE A 390 15.55 -7.99 -14.36
CA ILE A 390 15.42 -6.67 -14.99
C ILE A 390 16.82 -6.06 -15.20
N ALA A 391 17.67 -6.08 -14.19
CA ALA A 391 19.03 -5.55 -14.27
C ALA A 391 19.86 -6.25 -15.35
N GLU A 392 19.78 -7.57 -15.47
CA GLU A 392 20.49 -8.36 -16.50
C GLU A 392 20.02 -8.00 -17.92
N MET A 393 18.74 -7.77 -18.12
CA MET A 393 18.20 -7.34 -19.40
C MET A 393 18.67 -5.93 -19.75
N ILE A 394 18.62 -4.99 -18.81
CA ILE A 394 19.15 -3.62 -19.00
C ILE A 394 20.65 -3.65 -19.29
N GLN A 395 21.42 -4.43 -18.55
CA GLN A 395 22.87 -4.62 -18.78
C GLN A 395 23.15 -5.10 -20.21
N SER A 396 22.38 -6.09 -20.68
CA SER A 396 22.50 -6.62 -22.05
C SER A 396 22.15 -5.57 -23.10
N ASP A 397 21.13 -4.77 -22.87
CA ASP A 397 20.71 -3.72 -23.81
C ASP A 397 21.73 -2.58 -23.87
N TRP A 398 22.24 -2.13 -22.73
CA TRP A 398 23.24 -1.07 -22.65
C TRP A 398 24.59 -1.48 -23.26
N ALA A 399 24.94 -2.76 -23.17
CA ALA A 399 26.15 -3.28 -23.81
C ALA A 399 26.14 -3.11 -25.36
N LYS A 400 24.96 -3.13 -26.01
CA LYS A 400 24.80 -2.91 -27.45
C LYS A 400 25.19 -1.49 -27.90
N VAL A 401 25.20 -0.55 -26.95
CA VAL A 401 25.58 0.85 -27.17
C VAL A 401 26.91 1.25 -26.50
N GLY A 402 27.69 0.24 -26.03
CA GLY A 402 29.01 0.44 -25.46
C GLY A 402 29.06 0.70 -23.98
N VAL A 403 27.91 0.71 -23.26
CA VAL A 403 27.86 0.96 -21.83
C VAL A 403 27.98 -0.35 -21.05
N LYS A 404 28.96 -0.43 -20.15
CA LYS A 404 29.26 -1.60 -19.32
C LYS A 404 28.65 -1.40 -17.92
N ALA A 405 27.47 -1.92 -17.69
CA ALA A 405 26.83 -1.90 -16.40
C ALA A 405 27.33 -3.04 -15.50
N LYS A 406 27.80 -2.72 -14.30
CA LYS A 406 28.14 -3.71 -13.25
C LYS A 406 26.95 -3.82 -12.30
N ILE A 407 26.29 -4.98 -12.30
CA ILE A 407 25.16 -5.23 -11.39
C ILE A 407 25.69 -5.49 -9.99
N VAL A 408 25.16 -4.72 -9.00
CA VAL A 408 25.44 -4.88 -7.58
C VAL A 408 24.13 -4.96 -6.80
N SER A 409 24.15 -5.63 -5.65
CA SER A 409 23.01 -5.71 -4.74
C SER A 409 23.54 -5.73 -3.31
N TYR A 410 22.77 -5.15 -2.40
CA TYR A 410 23.09 -5.03 -0.98
C TYR A 410 21.92 -5.57 -0.16
N GLU A 411 22.11 -5.82 1.14
CA GLU A 411 20.98 -6.04 2.04
C GLU A 411 20.03 -4.83 2.00
N TRP A 412 18.72 -5.06 2.23
CA TRP A 412 17.72 -4.02 1.97
C TRP A 412 17.93 -2.73 2.75
N GLY A 413 18.26 -2.81 4.03
CA GLY A 413 18.57 -1.63 4.85
C GLY A 413 19.80 -0.86 4.36
N GLU A 414 20.85 -1.59 3.96
CA GLU A 414 22.06 -1.03 3.36
C GLU A 414 21.77 -0.39 2.00
N TYR A 415 20.96 -1.07 1.16
CA TYR A 415 20.50 -0.55 -0.12
C TYR A 415 19.81 0.81 0.04
N LEU A 416 18.84 0.92 0.95
CA LEU A 416 18.13 2.16 1.23
C LEU A 416 19.06 3.25 1.78
N SER A 417 19.93 2.89 2.72
CA SER A 417 20.91 3.83 3.29
C SER A 417 21.86 4.37 2.24
N GLY A 418 22.43 3.51 1.39
CA GLY A 418 23.32 3.90 0.31
C GLY A 418 22.62 4.76 -0.75
N MET A 419 21.37 4.46 -1.08
CA MET A 419 20.56 5.29 -1.98
C MET A 419 20.34 6.70 -1.41
N ARG A 420 19.96 6.81 -0.13
CA ARG A 420 19.80 8.12 0.54
C ARG A 420 21.09 8.94 0.52
N LYS A 421 22.25 8.29 0.65
CA LYS A 421 23.57 8.94 0.58
C LYS A 421 24.02 9.25 -0.84
N GLY A 422 23.34 8.74 -1.88
CA GLY A 422 23.73 8.93 -3.28
C GLY A 422 24.96 8.11 -3.69
N GLU A 423 25.16 6.93 -3.11
CA GLU A 423 26.33 6.07 -3.40
C GLU A 423 26.21 5.36 -4.76
N HIS A 424 24.98 5.13 -5.25
CA HIS A 424 24.70 4.50 -6.55
C HIS A 424 25.04 5.42 -7.74
N ASP A 425 25.35 4.82 -8.89
CA ASP A 425 25.35 5.51 -10.18
C ASP A 425 23.97 5.43 -10.82
N THR A 426 23.41 4.21 -10.88
CA THR A 426 22.02 3.94 -11.25
C THR A 426 21.41 2.92 -10.29
N ALA A 427 20.10 3.01 -10.03
CA ALA A 427 19.42 2.11 -9.12
C ALA A 427 18.02 1.76 -9.60
N LEU A 428 17.67 0.46 -9.59
CA LEU A 428 16.31 0.00 -9.74
C LEU A 428 15.54 0.27 -8.45
N PHE A 429 14.45 0.98 -8.55
CA PHE A 429 13.60 1.32 -7.41
C PHE A 429 12.13 1.45 -7.84
N GLY A 430 11.29 1.94 -6.95
CA GLY A 430 9.91 2.24 -7.27
C GLY A 430 9.15 2.71 -6.05
N TRP A 431 7.90 3.05 -6.27
CA TRP A 431 7.01 3.58 -5.26
C TRP A 431 5.60 3.01 -5.40
N MET A 432 4.92 2.81 -4.30
CA MET A 432 3.48 2.57 -4.24
C MET A 432 2.85 3.81 -3.62
N SER A 433 1.71 4.22 -4.15
CA SER A 433 0.97 5.34 -3.57
C SER A 433 0.48 5.01 -2.17
N ASP A 434 0.66 5.93 -1.26
CA ASP A 434 0.16 5.83 0.11
C ASP A 434 -1.22 6.47 0.26
N ASN A 435 -1.53 7.49 -0.56
CA ASN A 435 -2.73 8.32 -0.40
C ASN A 435 -3.52 8.57 -1.71
N GLY A 436 -3.06 8.02 -2.85
CA GLY A 436 -3.71 8.23 -4.16
C GLY A 436 -3.55 9.62 -4.76
N ASP A 437 -2.82 10.52 -4.11
CA ASP A 437 -2.56 11.86 -4.61
C ASP A 437 -1.32 11.90 -5.51
N PRO A 438 -1.32 12.67 -6.61
CA PRO A 438 -0.14 12.81 -7.49
C PRO A 438 1.08 13.41 -6.78
N ASP A 439 0.90 14.15 -5.70
CA ASP A 439 1.98 14.71 -4.89
C ASP A 439 2.92 13.62 -4.34
N ASN A 440 2.35 12.49 -3.95
CA ASN A 440 3.07 11.32 -3.44
C ASN A 440 4.09 10.74 -4.44
N PHE A 441 3.96 11.06 -5.71
CA PHE A 441 4.92 10.70 -6.76
C PHE A 441 5.73 11.90 -7.22
N ALA A 442 5.07 13.02 -7.48
CA ALA A 442 5.72 14.16 -8.14
C ALA A 442 6.66 14.92 -7.20
N ASP A 443 6.25 15.21 -5.97
CA ASP A 443 7.07 15.94 -5.00
C ASP A 443 7.96 15.00 -4.19
N VAL A 444 7.38 13.94 -3.63
CA VAL A 444 8.12 12.98 -2.79
C VAL A 444 9.30 12.36 -3.54
N LEU A 445 9.15 12.00 -4.82
CA LEU A 445 10.17 11.27 -5.56
C LEU A 445 11.08 12.15 -6.44
N LEU A 446 10.64 13.36 -6.81
CA LEU A 446 11.35 14.21 -7.78
C LEU A 446 11.44 15.67 -7.34
N GLY A 447 10.83 16.06 -6.23
CA GLY A 447 10.97 17.39 -5.63
C GLY A 447 12.42 17.67 -5.20
N CYS A 448 12.84 18.93 -5.29
CA CYS A 448 14.19 19.32 -4.92
C CYS A 448 14.49 19.09 -3.42
N ASN A 449 13.51 19.28 -2.54
CA ASN A 449 13.67 19.03 -1.11
C ASN A 449 13.83 17.54 -0.77
N SER A 450 13.25 16.67 -1.59
CA SER A 450 13.26 15.22 -1.40
C SER A 450 14.63 14.57 -1.61
N ILE A 451 15.59 15.30 -2.16
CA ILE A 451 17.01 14.90 -2.18
C ILE A 451 17.56 14.82 -0.75
N LYS A 452 17.18 15.76 0.12
CA LYS A 452 17.66 15.82 1.52
C LYS A 452 17.04 14.72 2.39
N THR A 453 15.78 14.38 2.15
CA THR A 453 15.10 13.27 2.85
C THR A 453 15.50 11.91 2.29
N GLY A 454 16.09 11.88 1.08
CA GLY A 454 16.58 10.67 0.43
C GLY A 454 15.55 9.91 -0.40
N SER A 455 14.32 10.41 -0.55
CA SER A 455 13.28 9.78 -1.38
C SER A 455 13.50 10.01 -2.87
N ASN A 456 14.17 11.12 -3.25
CA ASN A 456 14.55 11.41 -4.63
C ASN A 456 15.81 10.61 -5.02
N ALA A 457 15.62 9.38 -5.47
CA ALA A 457 16.69 8.49 -5.88
C ALA A 457 17.51 9.00 -7.07
N ALA A 458 16.94 9.84 -7.93
CA ALA A 458 17.67 10.46 -9.03
C ALA A 458 18.58 11.62 -8.58
N ARG A 459 18.39 12.12 -7.37
CA ARG A 459 19.07 13.32 -6.84
C ARG A 459 18.97 14.51 -7.81
N TRP A 460 17.88 14.53 -8.57
CA TRP A 460 17.60 15.49 -9.62
C TRP A 460 16.77 16.65 -9.06
N CYS A 461 17.18 17.87 -9.38
CA CYS A 461 16.46 19.09 -9.04
C CYS A 461 16.36 20.01 -10.25
N ASP A 462 15.16 20.10 -10.82
CA ASP A 462 14.82 21.08 -11.84
C ASP A 462 13.89 22.14 -11.23
N LYS A 463 14.28 23.43 -11.31
CA LYS A 463 13.54 24.52 -10.68
C LYS A 463 12.16 24.73 -11.30
N ALA A 464 12.02 24.53 -12.63
CA ALA A 464 10.74 24.69 -13.31
C ALA A 464 9.78 23.57 -12.95
N TYR A 465 10.27 22.31 -12.94
CA TYR A 465 9.53 21.16 -12.45
C TYR A 465 9.04 21.39 -11.02
N ASN A 466 9.98 21.73 -10.11
CA ASN A 466 9.67 21.93 -8.70
C ASN A 466 8.64 23.04 -8.48
N ALA A 467 8.73 24.15 -9.21
CA ALA A 467 7.76 25.25 -9.11
C ALA A 467 6.34 24.81 -9.52
N LEU A 468 6.20 23.99 -10.56
CA LEU A 468 4.91 23.44 -10.98
C LEU A 468 4.31 22.51 -9.92
N VAL A 469 5.11 21.62 -9.36
CA VAL A 469 4.67 20.65 -8.35
C VAL A 469 4.29 21.38 -7.06
N GLN A 470 5.10 22.32 -6.57
CA GLN A 470 4.76 23.11 -5.37
C GLN A 470 3.49 23.95 -5.58
N LYS A 471 3.28 24.50 -6.79
CA LYS A 471 2.03 25.19 -7.11
C LYS A 471 0.84 24.25 -7.13
N ALA A 472 1.00 23.02 -7.64
CA ALA A 472 -0.07 22.01 -7.67
C ALA A 472 -0.54 21.59 -6.27
N LYS A 473 0.32 21.63 -5.26
CA LYS A 473 -0.03 21.40 -3.84
C LYS A 473 -0.96 22.46 -3.27
N GLN A 474 -0.88 23.70 -3.77
CA GLN A 474 -1.65 24.85 -3.27
C GLN A 474 -2.96 25.07 -4.00
N VAL A 475 -3.21 24.35 -5.11
CA VAL A 475 -4.43 24.48 -5.93
C VAL A 475 -5.42 23.41 -5.57
N SER A 476 -6.62 23.80 -5.13
CA SER A 476 -7.70 22.87 -4.76
C SER A 476 -8.52 22.36 -5.94
N LYS A 477 -8.56 23.08 -7.10
CA LYS A 477 -9.34 22.69 -8.26
C LYS A 477 -8.67 21.57 -9.05
N PRO A 478 -9.29 20.38 -9.17
CA PRO A 478 -8.68 19.20 -9.80
C PRO A 478 -8.15 19.44 -11.21
N GLN A 479 -8.89 20.19 -12.06
CA GLN A 479 -8.51 20.45 -13.45
C GLN A 479 -7.27 21.35 -13.55
N GLU A 480 -7.19 22.39 -12.72
CA GLU A 480 -6.03 23.29 -12.67
C GLU A 480 -4.80 22.52 -12.13
N ARG A 481 -5.02 21.68 -11.14
CA ARG A 481 -4.02 20.80 -10.55
C ARG A 481 -3.46 19.80 -11.56
N ALA A 482 -4.35 19.11 -12.31
CA ALA A 482 -3.99 18.18 -13.36
C ALA A 482 -3.14 18.85 -14.45
N ALA A 483 -3.48 20.06 -14.87
CA ALA A 483 -2.73 20.81 -15.89
C ALA A 483 -1.29 21.14 -15.44
N LEU A 484 -1.06 21.40 -14.16
CA LEU A 484 0.27 21.61 -13.61
C LEU A 484 1.10 20.32 -13.61
N TYR A 485 0.49 19.20 -13.25
CA TYR A 485 1.16 17.91 -13.31
C TYR A 485 1.43 17.45 -14.76
N HIS A 486 0.57 17.77 -15.73
CA HIS A 486 0.87 17.52 -17.15
C HIS A 486 2.14 18.25 -17.58
N GLN A 487 2.27 19.54 -17.24
CA GLN A 487 3.46 20.33 -17.57
C GLN A 487 4.71 19.78 -16.87
N SER A 488 4.60 19.34 -15.62
CA SER A 488 5.74 18.74 -14.90
C SER A 488 6.22 17.44 -15.55
N GLN A 489 5.30 16.60 -16.06
CA GLN A 489 5.64 15.37 -16.76
C GLN A 489 6.32 15.61 -18.12
N GLU A 490 6.00 16.71 -18.82
CA GLU A 490 6.74 17.10 -20.02
C GLU A 490 8.21 17.44 -19.70
N ILE A 491 8.44 18.14 -18.58
CA ILE A 491 9.82 18.43 -18.12
C ILE A 491 10.52 17.11 -17.72
N PHE A 492 9.83 16.23 -17.01
CA PHE A 492 10.34 14.90 -16.66
C PHE A 492 10.79 14.13 -17.90
N TYR A 493 9.96 14.07 -18.94
CA TYR A 493 10.29 13.43 -20.20
C TYR A 493 11.53 14.05 -20.84
N GLN A 494 11.59 15.39 -20.95
CA GLN A 494 12.71 16.11 -21.56
C GLN A 494 14.02 15.92 -20.79
N GLN A 495 13.97 15.87 -19.47
CA GLN A 495 15.14 15.77 -18.58
C GLN A 495 15.57 14.33 -18.28
N ALA A 496 14.68 13.37 -18.48
CA ALA A 496 14.93 11.93 -18.32
C ALA A 496 15.67 11.54 -17.02
N PRO A 497 15.25 11.97 -15.82
CA PRO A 497 15.94 11.59 -14.58
C PRO A 497 15.83 10.09 -14.28
N TRP A 498 14.83 9.41 -14.87
CA TRP A 498 14.58 7.99 -14.78
C TRP A 498 14.41 7.32 -16.14
N ILE A 499 14.51 5.98 -16.13
CA ILE A 499 13.77 5.13 -17.04
C ILE A 499 12.53 4.70 -16.26
N ALA A 500 11.36 5.25 -16.58
CA ALA A 500 10.09 4.75 -16.06
C ALA A 500 9.82 3.36 -16.69
N LEU A 501 9.82 2.29 -15.89
CA LEU A 501 9.83 0.92 -16.39
C LEU A 501 8.44 0.29 -16.41
N ALA A 502 7.76 0.27 -15.27
CA ALA A 502 6.58 -0.54 -15.09
C ALA A 502 5.55 0.08 -14.15
N ASN A 503 4.27 -0.14 -14.44
CA ASN A 503 3.20 -0.08 -13.46
C ASN A 503 2.75 -1.52 -13.19
N GLY A 504 2.94 -2.01 -11.98
CA GLY A 504 2.59 -3.36 -11.57
C GLY A 504 1.13 -3.44 -11.13
N LYS A 505 0.54 -4.65 -11.23
CA LYS A 505 -0.78 -4.96 -10.68
C LYS A 505 -0.65 -5.66 -9.34
N THR A 506 -1.59 -5.42 -8.44
CA THR A 506 -1.74 -6.20 -7.22
C THR A 506 -2.65 -7.39 -7.51
N PHE A 507 -2.28 -8.57 -7.02
CA PHE A 507 -3.06 -9.80 -7.17
C PHE A 507 -3.43 -10.37 -5.81
N TYR A 508 -4.60 -10.97 -5.76
CA TYR A 508 -5.03 -11.84 -4.67
C TYR A 508 -5.80 -13.03 -5.25
N ALA A 509 -5.90 -14.10 -4.51
CA ALA A 509 -6.71 -15.23 -4.95
C ALA A 509 -7.69 -15.66 -3.85
N THR A 510 -8.87 -16.11 -4.28
CA THR A 510 -9.93 -16.57 -3.40
C THR A 510 -10.43 -17.95 -3.82
N ARG A 511 -11.09 -18.65 -2.90
CA ARG A 511 -12.01 -19.71 -3.28
C ARG A 511 -13.17 -19.11 -4.07
N SER A 512 -13.71 -19.85 -5.04
CA SER A 512 -14.78 -19.39 -5.94
C SER A 512 -16.11 -19.09 -5.22
N ASN A 513 -16.30 -19.64 -4.02
CA ASN A 513 -17.47 -19.38 -3.16
C ASN A 513 -17.30 -18.16 -2.23
N VAL A 514 -16.19 -17.43 -2.29
CA VAL A 514 -16.03 -16.16 -1.56
C VAL A 514 -16.66 -15.02 -2.36
N SER A 515 -17.45 -14.21 -1.71
CA SER A 515 -18.00 -12.96 -2.27
C SER A 515 -17.88 -11.80 -1.29
N GLY A 516 -17.99 -10.57 -1.78
CA GLY A 516 -17.95 -9.35 -0.97
C GLY A 516 -16.59 -8.96 -0.40
N TYR A 517 -15.53 -9.74 -0.59
CA TYR A 517 -14.16 -9.33 -0.31
C TYR A 517 -13.61 -8.54 -1.50
N SER A 518 -12.96 -7.44 -1.21
CA SER A 518 -12.30 -6.62 -2.25
C SER A 518 -10.96 -6.08 -1.76
N VAL A 519 -10.11 -5.73 -2.71
CA VAL A 519 -8.86 -4.99 -2.48
C VAL A 519 -8.90 -3.73 -3.32
N SER A 520 -8.60 -2.61 -2.71
CA SER A 520 -8.49 -1.31 -3.38
C SER A 520 -7.13 -0.68 -3.08
N LEU A 521 -6.92 0.54 -3.54
CA LEU A 521 -5.76 1.36 -3.16
C LEU A 521 -5.59 1.44 -1.63
N MET A 522 -6.70 1.56 -0.90
CA MET A 522 -6.70 1.72 0.56
C MET A 522 -6.67 0.40 1.31
N GLY A 523 -6.36 -0.71 0.63
CA GLY A 523 -6.20 -2.03 1.21
C GLY A 523 -7.37 -2.97 1.04
N SER A 524 -7.48 -3.93 1.95
CA SER A 524 -8.46 -5.03 1.92
C SER A 524 -9.75 -4.65 2.66
N ASP A 525 -10.90 -4.93 2.07
CA ASP A 525 -12.21 -4.79 2.72
C ASP A 525 -12.82 -6.17 3.00
N PHE A 526 -12.95 -6.47 4.29
CA PHE A 526 -13.58 -7.69 4.80
C PHE A 526 -15.03 -7.47 5.28
N SER A 527 -15.50 -6.23 5.30
CA SER A 527 -16.78 -5.85 5.94
C SER A 527 -17.99 -6.53 5.32
N LYS A 528 -17.94 -6.82 4.02
CA LYS A 528 -19.00 -7.51 3.25
C LYS A 528 -18.60 -8.91 2.80
N ALA A 529 -17.42 -9.40 3.21
CA ALA A 529 -16.92 -10.71 2.83
C ALA A 529 -17.76 -11.85 3.42
N LYS A 530 -18.12 -12.84 2.59
CA LYS A 530 -18.86 -14.03 3.01
C LYS A 530 -18.54 -15.25 2.16
N LEU A 531 -18.86 -16.44 2.69
CA LEU A 531 -18.91 -17.71 1.97
C LEU A 531 -20.33 -17.98 1.49
N ASN A 532 -20.47 -18.30 0.20
CA ASN A 532 -21.75 -18.69 -0.42
C ASN A 532 -21.95 -20.19 -0.38
#